data_55b4484f832169e8508ef9a04cd10424
#
_entry.id   55b4484f832169e8508ef9a04cd10424
#
_cell.length_a   1.000
_cell.length_b   1.000
_cell.length_c   1.000
_cell.angle_alpha   90.00
_cell.angle_beta   90.00
_cell.angle_gamma   90.00
#
_symmetry.space_group_name_H-M   'P 1'
#
loop_
_entity.id
_entity.type
_entity.pdbx_description
1 polymer ?
#
loop_
_entity_poly.entity_id
_entity_poly.type
_entity_poly.pdbx_seq_one_letter_code
_entity_poly.pdbx_strand_id
1 'polypeptide(L)'
;MNESRKKSFFGILILPLSVFIFLICTHDNLGADVGSTYKCKMVENLGITDGNLSRLEKYELQEFSFTREKTKPKFGKADNYFQGAEYEVTKSFEKMFLARSDQGQIAYNVQNFYYTLTSYANVILITAKCRIQ
;
A
#
# COMPACT_ATOMS: atom_id res chain seq x y z
N MET A 1 53.69 -21.10 -64.57
CA MET A 1 53.40 -19.67 -64.69
C MET A 1 51.90 -19.51 -64.58
N ASN A 2 51.44 -19.07 -63.46
CA ASN A 2 50.38 -18.03 -63.29
C ASN A 2 49.98 -17.96 -61.83
N GLU A 3 50.37 -16.89 -61.20
CA GLU A 3 50.00 -16.57 -59.85
C GLU A 3 48.54 -16.18 -59.80
N SER A 4 47.75 -16.89 -59.05
CA SER A 4 46.41 -16.50 -58.70
C SER A 4 46.39 -15.85 -57.32
N ARG A 5 46.21 -14.51 -57.30
CA ARG A 5 46.08 -13.68 -56.12
C ARG A 5 44.83 -14.06 -55.37
N LYS A 6 44.97 -14.61 -54.17
CA LYS A 6 43.90 -14.73 -53.19
C LYS A 6 43.62 -13.37 -52.57
N LYS A 7 42.49 -12.76 -52.96
CA LYS A 7 41.92 -11.58 -52.25
C LYS A 7 41.22 -12.09 -51.00
N SER A 8 41.86 -11.84 -49.87
CA SER A 8 41.23 -12.03 -48.56
C SER A 8 40.17 -10.93 -48.37
N PHE A 9 38.92 -11.34 -48.39
CA PHE A 9 37.79 -10.46 -48.02
C PHE A 9 37.65 -10.55 -46.50
N PHE A 10 38.18 -9.56 -45.79
CA PHE A 10 37.88 -9.33 -44.40
C PHE A 10 36.46 -8.75 -44.29
N GLY A 11 35.48 -9.63 -44.14
CA GLY A 11 34.14 -9.23 -43.82
C GLY A 11 34.08 -8.73 -42.37
N ILE A 12 34.02 -7.42 -42.19
CA ILE A 12 33.73 -6.82 -40.90
C ILE A 12 32.30 -7.18 -40.57
N LEU A 13 32.16 -8.14 -39.66
CA LEU A 13 30.85 -8.48 -39.08
C LEU A 13 30.45 -7.35 -38.10
N ILE A 14 29.70 -6.40 -38.58
CA ILE A 14 29.06 -5.40 -37.76
C ILE A 14 27.91 -6.11 -37.04
N LEU A 15 28.15 -6.53 -35.81
CA LEU A 15 27.11 -6.96 -34.91
C LEU A 15 26.18 -5.79 -34.62
N PRO A 16 24.87 -5.92 -34.87
CA PRO A 16 23.95 -4.88 -34.42
C PRO A 16 24.01 -4.85 -32.92
N LEU A 17 24.36 -3.68 -32.41
CA LEU A 17 24.29 -3.35 -31.00
C LEU A 17 22.81 -3.49 -30.60
N SER A 18 22.46 -4.65 -30.08
CA SER A 18 21.15 -4.90 -29.50
C SER A 18 20.97 -3.88 -28.40
N VAL A 19 20.14 -2.89 -28.70
CA VAL A 19 19.62 -1.97 -27.71
C VAL A 19 18.85 -2.82 -26.73
N PHE A 20 19.51 -3.17 -25.64
CA PHE A 20 18.86 -3.65 -24.44
C PHE A 20 17.98 -2.51 -23.95
N ILE A 21 16.76 -2.47 -24.46
CA ILE A 21 15.69 -1.73 -23.82
C ILE A 21 15.49 -2.45 -22.50
N PHE A 22 16.14 -1.95 -21.47
CA PHE A 22 15.73 -2.20 -20.11
C PHE A 22 14.28 -1.69 -20.03
N LEU A 23 13.34 -2.58 -20.25
CA LEU A 23 12.01 -2.42 -19.68
C LEU A 23 12.25 -2.31 -18.17
N ILE A 24 12.37 -1.08 -17.70
CA ILE A 24 12.19 -0.77 -16.31
C ILE A 24 10.71 -1.10 -16.07
N CYS A 25 10.45 -2.36 -15.73
CA CYS A 25 9.24 -2.70 -15.03
C CYS A 25 9.28 -1.83 -13.76
N THR A 26 8.63 -0.68 -13.83
CA THR A 26 8.18 0.00 -12.64
C THR A 26 7.23 -1.00 -12.00
N HIS A 27 7.79 -1.84 -11.15
CA HIS A 27 6.99 -2.55 -10.21
C HIS A 27 6.35 -1.44 -9.38
N ASP A 28 5.09 -1.15 -9.69
CA ASP A 28 4.25 -0.43 -8.76
C ASP A 28 4.33 -1.24 -7.48
N ASN A 29 5.16 -0.77 -6.56
CA ASN A 29 5.26 -1.30 -5.21
C ASN A 29 3.94 -0.99 -4.51
N LEU A 30 2.92 -1.78 -4.81
CA LEU A 30 1.60 -1.75 -4.19
C LEU A 30 1.65 -2.32 -2.77
N GLY A 31 2.81 -2.32 -2.16
CA GLY A 31 3.03 -2.83 -0.83
C GLY A 31 2.89 -1.76 0.24
N ALA A 32 2.72 -2.20 1.48
CA ALA A 32 2.78 -1.32 2.65
C ALA A 32 4.25 -1.03 3.00
N ASP A 33 4.96 -0.32 2.14
CA ASP A 33 6.38 -0.05 2.31
C ASP A 33 6.64 0.91 3.47
N VAL A 34 7.60 0.54 4.31
CA VAL A 34 8.04 1.38 5.42
C VAL A 34 8.61 2.70 4.88
N GLY A 35 8.12 3.81 5.41
CA GLY A 35 8.46 5.17 4.98
C GLY A 35 7.49 5.76 3.97
N SER A 36 6.64 4.96 3.33
CA SER A 36 5.66 5.45 2.38
C SER A 36 4.45 6.08 3.07
N THR A 37 3.92 7.14 2.46
CA THR A 37 2.67 7.79 2.88
C THR A 37 1.54 7.37 1.95
N TYR A 38 0.43 7.03 2.55
CA TYR A 38 -0.78 6.57 1.86
C TYR A 38 -1.91 7.56 2.07
N LYS A 39 -2.60 7.89 0.99
CA LYS A 39 -3.87 8.61 1.04
C LYS A 39 -5.01 7.61 0.84
N CYS A 40 -5.96 7.60 1.78
CA CYS A 40 -7.06 6.65 1.85
C CYS A 40 -8.40 7.38 1.74
N LYS A 41 -9.32 6.76 1.01
CA LYS A 41 -10.71 7.20 0.93
C LYS A 41 -11.61 6.10 1.47
N MET A 42 -12.42 6.42 2.47
CA MET A 42 -13.38 5.48 3.03
C MET A 42 -14.39 5.04 1.98
N VAL A 43 -14.66 3.75 1.98
CA VAL A 43 -15.71 3.10 1.17
C VAL A 43 -16.91 2.78 2.04
N GLU A 44 -16.64 2.38 3.29
CA GLU A 44 -17.65 2.11 4.29
C GLU A 44 -17.21 2.66 5.64
N ASN A 45 -18.15 3.18 6.38
CA ASN A 45 -18.00 3.61 7.76
C ASN A 45 -19.30 3.25 8.50
N LEU A 46 -19.29 2.11 9.16
CA LEU A 46 -20.42 1.47 9.77
C LEU A 46 -20.22 1.35 11.27
N GLY A 47 -21.27 1.50 12.02
CA GLY A 47 -21.21 1.31 13.46
C GLY A 47 -22.49 0.79 14.06
N ILE A 48 -22.32 0.16 15.21
CA ILE A 48 -23.38 -0.23 16.13
C ILE A 48 -23.07 0.48 17.43
N THR A 49 -23.97 1.35 17.85
CA THR A 49 -23.83 2.13 19.07
C THR A 49 -24.86 1.73 20.12
N ASP A 50 -24.58 2.04 21.38
CA ASP A 50 -25.47 1.83 22.53
C ASP A 50 -25.82 0.37 22.81
N GLY A 51 -24.98 -0.57 22.36
CA GLY A 51 -25.20 -2.00 22.61
C GLY A 51 -26.41 -2.60 21.90
N ASN A 52 -27.14 -1.82 21.09
CA ASN A 52 -28.28 -2.31 20.34
C ASN A 52 -27.80 -2.93 19.00
N LEU A 53 -27.51 -4.21 19.04
CA LEU A 53 -27.03 -4.97 17.86
C LEU A 53 -28.00 -5.01 16.68
N SER A 54 -29.23 -4.58 16.86
CA SER A 54 -30.22 -4.52 15.79
C SER A 54 -30.14 -3.25 14.95
N ARG A 55 -29.37 -2.25 15.38
CA ARG A 55 -29.27 -0.96 14.70
C ARG A 55 -27.87 -0.73 14.15
N LEU A 56 -27.73 -0.92 12.85
CA LEU A 56 -26.55 -0.56 12.09
C LEU A 56 -26.66 0.89 11.61
N GLU A 57 -25.71 1.72 11.98
CA GLU A 57 -25.61 3.11 11.56
C GLU A 57 -24.54 3.27 10.49
N LYS A 58 -24.80 4.12 9.50
CA LYS A 58 -23.83 4.53 8.49
C LYS A 58 -23.36 5.92 8.82
N TYR A 59 -22.04 6.09 8.92
CA TYR A 59 -21.42 7.37 9.17
C TYR A 59 -20.87 7.99 7.89
N GLU A 60 -20.55 9.27 7.97
CA GLU A 60 -19.96 10.02 6.88
C GLU A 60 -18.64 9.41 6.43
N LEU A 61 -18.46 9.32 5.11
CA LEU A 61 -17.23 8.84 4.50
C LEU A 61 -16.20 9.95 4.45
N GLN A 62 -15.01 9.70 4.99
CA GLN A 62 -13.92 10.67 5.08
C GLN A 62 -12.69 10.19 4.30
N GLU A 63 -11.80 11.12 4.03
CA GLU A 63 -10.44 10.83 3.57
C GLU A 63 -9.47 10.97 4.74
N PHE A 64 -8.45 10.14 4.76
CA PHE A 64 -7.37 10.21 5.72
C PHE A 64 -6.05 9.80 5.08
N SER A 65 -4.96 10.07 5.76
CA SER A 65 -3.62 9.63 5.35
C SER A 65 -2.86 9.00 6.50
N PHE A 66 -1.97 8.09 6.17
CA PHE A 66 -1.02 7.56 7.14
C PHE A 66 0.33 7.31 6.50
N THR A 67 1.40 7.45 7.29
CA THR A 67 2.74 7.04 6.92
C THR A 67 3.04 5.71 7.59
N ARG A 68 3.49 4.73 6.83
CA ARG A 68 3.88 3.43 7.35
C ARG A 68 5.28 3.52 7.97
N GLU A 69 5.36 3.69 9.27
CA GLU A 69 6.59 3.54 10.03
C GLU A 69 6.84 2.06 10.38
N LYS A 70 8.06 1.70 10.75
CA LYS A 70 8.45 0.32 11.03
C LYS A 70 7.58 -0.34 12.10
N THR A 71 7.29 0.37 13.18
CA THR A 71 6.58 -0.14 14.37
C THR A 71 5.15 0.35 14.49
N LYS A 72 4.76 1.39 13.75
CA LYS A 72 3.42 1.98 13.83
C LYS A 72 2.99 2.64 12.52
N PRO A 73 1.70 2.68 12.20
CA PRO A 73 1.15 3.63 11.23
C PRO A 73 1.01 4.99 11.93
N LYS A 74 1.52 6.06 11.31
CA LYS A 74 1.40 7.44 11.79
C LYS A 74 0.35 8.16 10.97
N PHE A 75 -0.75 8.52 11.60
CA PHE A 75 -1.84 9.24 10.95
C PHE A 75 -1.54 10.73 10.82
N GLY A 76 -2.04 11.36 9.75
CA GLY A 76 -1.89 12.79 9.51
C GLY A 76 -2.58 13.63 10.58
N LYS A 77 -2.00 14.79 10.91
CA LYS A 77 -2.58 15.71 11.93
C LYS A 77 -3.90 16.35 11.49
N ALA A 78 -4.12 16.46 10.19
CA ALA A 78 -5.34 17.04 9.63
C ALA A 78 -6.51 16.03 9.53
N ASP A 79 -6.23 14.76 9.77
CA ASP A 79 -7.23 13.70 9.62
C ASP A 79 -7.99 13.53 10.93
N ASN A 80 -9.17 14.05 10.98
CA ASN A 80 -9.97 14.12 12.20
C ASN A 80 -10.35 12.76 12.79
N TYR A 81 -10.37 11.70 11.98
CA TYR A 81 -10.89 10.41 12.43
C TYR A 81 -9.89 9.60 13.27
N PHE A 82 -8.63 9.52 12.82
CA PHE A 82 -7.58 8.77 13.50
C PHE A 82 -6.60 9.66 14.28
N GLN A 83 -6.91 10.94 14.41
CA GLN A 83 -6.03 11.90 15.07
C GLN A 83 -5.73 11.49 16.52
N GLY A 84 -4.44 11.38 16.83
CA GLY A 84 -3.98 11.02 18.17
C GLY A 84 -4.11 9.53 18.51
N ALA A 85 -4.60 8.70 17.60
CA ALA A 85 -4.65 7.26 17.80
C ALA A 85 -3.27 6.64 17.56
N GLU A 86 -2.79 5.87 18.53
CA GLU A 86 -1.53 5.13 18.44
C GLU A 86 -1.81 3.65 18.31
N TYR A 87 -1.23 3.04 17.27
CA TYR A 87 -1.32 1.62 16.99
C TYR A 87 0.07 1.04 16.86
N GLU A 88 0.30 -0.15 17.41
CA GLU A 88 1.53 -0.90 17.23
C GLU A 88 1.37 -1.95 16.14
N VAL A 89 2.36 -2.06 15.27
CA VAL A 89 2.41 -3.12 14.26
C VAL A 89 2.76 -4.43 14.93
N THR A 90 1.80 -5.35 14.93
CA THR A 90 1.95 -6.68 15.53
C THR A 90 2.47 -7.71 14.55
N LYS A 91 2.15 -7.54 13.26
CA LYS A 91 2.64 -8.39 12.16
C LYS A 91 2.88 -7.54 10.93
N SER A 92 3.96 -7.82 10.21
CA SER A 92 4.28 -7.19 8.96
C SER A 92 4.75 -8.23 7.95
N PHE A 93 4.18 -8.16 6.74
CA PHE A 93 4.54 -8.96 5.59
C PHE A 93 4.88 -8.01 4.45
N GLU A 94 5.39 -8.53 3.35
CA GLU A 94 5.83 -7.71 2.22
C GLU A 94 4.80 -6.67 1.75
N LYS A 95 3.52 -7.04 1.69
CA LYS A 95 2.44 -6.18 1.16
C LYS A 95 1.30 -5.93 2.14
N MET A 96 1.49 -6.29 3.39
CA MET A 96 0.47 -6.08 4.40
C MET A 96 1.04 -5.89 5.79
N PHE A 97 0.28 -5.24 6.65
CA PHE A 97 0.56 -5.20 8.07
C PHE A 97 -0.73 -5.29 8.90
N LEU A 98 -0.57 -5.77 10.10
CA LEU A 98 -1.57 -5.72 11.14
C LEU A 98 -1.05 -4.82 12.26
N ALA A 99 -1.89 -3.92 12.73
CA ALA A 99 -1.59 -3.06 13.87
C ALA A 99 -2.73 -3.09 14.88
N ARG A 100 -2.42 -2.88 16.12
CA ARG A 100 -3.37 -2.96 17.22
C ARG A 100 -3.12 -1.88 18.25
N SER A 101 -4.20 -1.42 18.87
CA SER A 101 -4.21 -0.64 20.11
C SER A 101 -5.21 -1.26 21.09
N ASP A 102 -5.36 -0.67 22.27
CA ASP A 102 -6.44 -0.97 23.20
C ASP A 102 -7.83 -0.54 22.67
N GLN A 103 -7.86 0.37 21.70
CA GLN A 103 -9.11 0.87 21.10
C GLN A 103 -9.55 0.11 19.86
N GLY A 104 -8.62 -0.48 19.08
CA GLY A 104 -9.00 -1.15 17.84
C GLY A 104 -7.86 -1.83 17.11
N GLN A 105 -8.18 -2.34 15.94
CA GLN A 105 -7.25 -3.07 15.09
C GLN A 105 -7.29 -2.53 13.66
N ILE A 106 -6.12 -2.50 13.03
CA ILE A 106 -5.92 -2.13 11.64
C ILE A 106 -5.38 -3.34 10.89
N ALA A 107 -5.95 -3.63 9.73
CA ALA A 107 -5.38 -4.50 8.73
C ALA A 107 -5.21 -3.70 7.43
N TYR A 108 -4.02 -3.71 6.89
CA TYR A 108 -3.73 -3.14 5.59
C TYR A 108 -3.21 -4.22 4.65
N ASN A 109 -3.78 -4.30 3.46
CA ASN A 109 -3.37 -5.27 2.45
C ASN A 109 -3.45 -4.63 1.06
N VAL A 110 -2.31 -4.52 0.40
CA VAL A 110 -2.13 -3.96 -0.95
C VAL A 110 -2.65 -2.52 -1.06
N GLN A 111 -3.94 -2.31 -1.22
CA GLN A 111 -4.60 -1.00 -1.33
C GLN A 111 -5.83 -0.91 -0.42
N ASN A 112 -6.07 -1.95 0.35
CA ASN A 112 -7.24 -2.02 1.20
C ASN A 112 -6.84 -1.77 2.65
N PHE A 113 -7.54 -0.85 3.27
CA PHE A 113 -7.42 -0.54 4.69
C PHE A 113 -8.70 -0.98 5.39
N TYR A 114 -8.55 -1.68 6.48
CA TYR A 114 -9.63 -2.15 7.34
C TYR A 114 -9.35 -1.71 8.75
N TYR A 115 -10.34 -1.15 9.40
CA TYR A 115 -10.28 -0.79 10.79
C TYR A 115 -11.49 -1.35 11.52
N THR A 116 -11.26 -1.91 12.68
CA THR A 116 -12.30 -2.37 13.59
C THR A 116 -12.03 -1.84 14.98
N LEU A 117 -13.05 -1.30 15.60
CA LEU A 117 -13.08 -0.94 17.00
C LEU A 117 -14.19 -1.73 17.68
N THR A 118 -13.91 -2.29 18.84
CA THR A 118 -14.92 -2.96 19.67
C THR A 118 -14.76 -2.48 21.10
N SER A 119 -15.80 -1.90 21.64
CA SER A 119 -15.89 -1.50 23.03
C SER A 119 -17.20 -2.02 23.63
N TYR A 120 -17.43 -1.77 24.89
CA TYR A 120 -18.67 -2.24 25.55
C TYR A 120 -19.95 -1.81 24.86
N ALA A 121 -19.97 -0.62 24.29
CA ALA A 121 -21.17 -0.02 23.71
C ALA A 121 -21.08 0.18 22.19
N ASN A 122 -19.89 0.10 21.62
CA ASN A 122 -19.68 0.48 20.22
C ASN A 122 -18.90 -0.59 19.47
N VAL A 123 -19.36 -0.88 18.25
CA VAL A 123 -18.61 -1.62 17.25
C VAL A 123 -18.53 -0.75 16.01
N ILE A 124 -17.34 -0.45 15.54
CA ILE A 124 -17.11 0.35 14.34
C ILE A 124 -16.32 -0.50 13.33
N LEU A 125 -16.74 -0.42 12.08
CA LEU A 125 -16.04 -1.01 10.94
C LEU A 125 -15.81 0.06 9.88
N ILE A 126 -14.56 0.26 9.50
CA ILE A 126 -14.19 1.11 8.38
C ILE A 126 -13.47 0.28 7.34
N THR A 127 -13.88 0.45 6.09
CA THR A 127 -13.12 -0.01 4.95
C THR A 127 -12.72 1.18 4.08
N ALA A 128 -11.49 1.18 3.57
CA ALA A 128 -11.01 2.25 2.72
C ALA A 128 -10.10 1.72 1.61
N LYS A 129 -10.03 2.47 0.51
CA LYS A 129 -9.08 2.29 -0.58
C LYS A 129 -7.96 3.31 -0.43
N CYS A 130 -6.72 2.84 -0.49
CA CYS A 130 -5.53 3.64 -0.31
C CYS A 130 -4.65 3.63 -1.57
N ARG A 131 -3.92 4.72 -1.77
CA ARG A 131 -2.88 4.86 -2.79
C ARG A 131 -1.66 5.53 -2.19
N ILE A 132 -0.48 5.20 -2.68
CA ILE A 132 0.77 5.90 -2.33
C ILE A 132 0.69 7.33 -2.85
N GLN A 133 1.14 8.28 -2.03
CA GLN A 133 1.31 9.69 -2.40
C GLN A 133 2.64 9.92 -3.11
#